data_b1ad02ac43ab359f2572f583826049fc
#
_entry.id   b1ad02ac43ab359f2572f583826049fc
#
_cell.length_a   1.000
_cell.length_b   1.000
_cell.length_c   1.000
_cell.angle_alpha   90.00
_cell.angle_beta   90.00
_cell.angle_gamma   90.00
#
_symmetry.space_group_name_H-M   'P 1'
#
loop_
_entity.id
_entity.type
_entity.pdbx_description
1 polymer ?
#
loop_
_entity_poly.entity_id
_entity_poly.type
_entity_poly.pdbx_seq_one_letter_code
_entity_poly.pdbx_strand_id
1 'polypeptide(L)'
;TTEEVWSRFERRFLELWSAYPTGDAYPRALFEGQPGRAALREAQTGYLRALYRDALGYAGCAMIRRTLGLAHNIDMEWIEDPDCRAACERRNLRLARELILEPGRFGVIAQVTARATEIEAASA
;
A
#
# COMPACT_ATOMS: atom_id res chain seq x y z
N THR A 1 -2.17 -13.60 2.66
CA THR A 1 -1.65 -12.81 1.54
C THR A 1 -1.64 -11.32 1.85
N THR A 2 -0.90 -10.51 1.07
CA THR A 2 -0.88 -9.05 1.21
C THR A 2 -2.27 -8.46 1.02
N GLU A 3 -3.06 -9.03 0.11
CA GLU A 3 -4.44 -8.64 -0.16
C GLU A 3 -5.35 -8.86 1.05
N GLU A 4 -5.22 -10.01 1.73
CA GLU A 4 -5.98 -10.32 2.95
C GLU A 4 -5.63 -9.35 4.10
N VAL A 5 -4.35 -9.02 4.24
CA VAL A 5 -3.88 -8.07 5.28
C VAL A 5 -4.51 -6.68 5.04
N TRP A 6 -4.46 -6.17 3.80
CA TRP A 6 -5.06 -4.88 3.48
C TRP A 6 -6.57 -4.87 3.67
N SER A 7 -7.28 -5.87 3.16
CA SER A 7 -8.74 -5.98 3.28
C SER A 7 -9.19 -6.09 4.74
N ARG A 8 -8.41 -6.80 5.57
CA ARG A 8 -8.68 -6.91 7.01
C ARG A 8 -8.46 -5.59 7.73
N PHE A 9 -7.38 -4.88 7.40
CA PHE A 9 -7.09 -3.55 7.93
C PHE A 9 -8.21 -2.57 7.61
N GLU A 10 -8.58 -2.43 6.34
CA GLU A 10 -9.62 -1.52 5.85
C GLU A 10 -10.95 -1.75 6.57
N ARG A 11 -11.41 -2.99 6.60
CA ARG A 11 -12.64 -3.36 7.31
C ARG A 11 -12.58 -2.99 8.79
N ARG A 12 -11.50 -3.37 9.47
CA ARG A 12 -11.36 -3.12 10.90
C ARG A 12 -11.25 -1.64 11.23
N PHE A 13 -10.58 -0.88 10.39
CA PHE A 13 -10.46 0.57 10.52
C PHE A 13 -11.84 1.25 10.43
N LEU A 14 -12.66 0.88 9.44
CA LEU A 14 -14.01 1.41 9.28
C LEU A 14 -14.94 1.03 10.43
N GLU A 15 -14.86 -0.20 10.92
CA GLU A 15 -15.59 -0.65 12.10
C GLU A 15 -15.27 0.22 13.32
N LEU A 16 -13.99 0.43 13.59
CA LEU A 16 -13.51 1.24 14.72
C LEU A 16 -13.91 2.71 14.57
N TRP A 17 -13.74 3.28 13.39
CA TRP A 17 -14.17 4.66 13.13
C TRP A 17 -15.67 4.86 13.35
N SER A 18 -16.47 3.91 12.90
CA SER A 18 -17.93 3.95 13.07
C SER A 18 -18.35 3.78 14.54
N ALA A 19 -17.65 2.92 15.29
CA ALA A 19 -17.92 2.66 16.71
C ALA A 19 -17.44 3.81 17.62
N TYR A 20 -16.31 4.44 17.27
CA TYR A 20 -15.66 5.47 18.08
C TYR A 20 -15.42 6.75 17.26
N PRO A 21 -16.48 7.49 16.91
CA PRO A 21 -16.37 8.69 16.05
C PRO A 21 -15.87 9.91 16.82
N THR A 22 -14.83 9.75 17.61
CA THR A 22 -14.21 10.78 18.45
C THR A 22 -12.84 11.13 17.91
N GLY A 23 -12.79 11.99 16.91
CA GLY A 23 -11.51 12.47 16.35
C GLY A 23 -11.61 13.95 15.98
N ASP A 24 -10.53 14.69 16.18
CA ASP A 24 -10.50 16.13 15.92
C ASP A 24 -10.68 16.47 14.44
N ALA A 25 -10.19 15.60 13.54
CA ALA A 25 -10.26 15.83 12.10
C ALA A 25 -11.65 15.60 11.51
N TYR A 26 -12.43 14.68 12.09
CA TYR A 26 -13.77 14.31 11.62
C TYR A 26 -14.73 14.18 12.81
N PRO A 27 -15.06 15.27 13.52
CA PRO A 27 -15.92 15.20 14.68
C PRO A 27 -17.33 14.75 14.30
N ARG A 28 -17.93 13.91 15.13
CA ARG A 28 -19.27 13.34 14.90
C ARG A 28 -20.33 14.41 14.60
N ALA A 29 -20.25 15.56 15.26
CA ALA A 29 -21.21 16.64 15.10
C ALA A 29 -21.34 17.15 13.65
N LEU A 30 -20.29 16.99 12.82
CA LEU A 30 -20.35 17.36 11.40
C LEU A 30 -21.20 16.40 10.56
N PHE A 31 -21.52 15.22 11.09
CA PHE A 31 -22.15 14.14 10.35
C PHE A 31 -23.51 13.72 10.96
N GLU A 32 -24.11 14.58 11.78
CA GLU A 32 -25.44 14.32 12.35
C GLU A 32 -26.54 14.54 11.30
N GLY A 33 -27.57 13.65 11.34
CA GLY A 33 -28.69 13.67 10.41
C GLY A 33 -28.50 12.86 9.12
N GLN A 34 -29.49 12.88 8.24
CA GLN A 34 -29.51 12.05 7.01
C GLN A 34 -28.42 12.44 6.00
N PRO A 35 -28.20 13.72 5.67
CA PRO A 35 -27.09 14.10 4.79
C PRO A 35 -25.73 13.75 5.39
N GLY A 36 -25.60 13.86 6.71
CA GLY A 36 -24.34 13.62 7.43
C GLY A 36 -23.84 12.18 7.33
N ARG A 37 -24.73 11.18 7.32
CA ARG A 37 -24.31 9.77 7.15
C ARG A 37 -23.71 9.47 5.78
N ALA A 38 -24.22 10.10 4.73
CA ALA A 38 -23.64 9.97 3.39
C ALA A 38 -22.29 10.68 3.32
N ALA A 39 -22.19 11.89 3.87
CA ALA A 39 -20.95 12.64 3.95
C ALA A 39 -19.87 11.92 4.78
N LEU A 40 -20.25 11.27 5.88
CA LEU A 40 -19.30 10.47 6.67
C LEU A 40 -18.73 9.29 5.84
N ARG A 41 -19.58 8.56 5.12
CA ARG A 41 -19.11 7.47 4.26
C ARG A 41 -18.17 7.96 3.16
N GLU A 42 -18.47 9.11 2.57
CA GLU A 42 -17.61 9.73 1.57
C GLU A 42 -16.26 10.15 2.17
N ALA A 43 -16.27 10.77 3.35
CA ALA A 43 -15.07 11.15 4.09
C ALA A 43 -14.22 9.91 4.45
N GLN A 44 -14.84 8.84 4.94
CA GLN A 44 -14.17 7.56 5.24
C GLN A 44 -13.53 6.95 4.00
N THR A 45 -14.25 6.91 2.89
CA THR A 45 -13.75 6.39 1.62
C THR A 45 -12.58 7.24 1.08
N GLY A 46 -12.72 8.56 1.13
CA GLY A 46 -11.67 9.49 0.73
C GLY A 46 -10.39 9.34 1.55
N TYR A 47 -10.55 9.24 2.87
CA TYR A 47 -9.43 9.03 3.80
C TYR A 47 -8.69 7.70 3.53
N LEU A 48 -9.41 6.59 3.43
CA LEU A 48 -8.80 5.29 3.17
C LEU A 48 -8.11 5.23 1.81
N ARG A 49 -8.66 5.91 0.80
CA ARG A 49 -8.02 6.03 -0.51
C ARG A 49 -6.70 6.82 -0.43
N ALA A 50 -6.68 7.91 0.33
CA ALA A 50 -5.46 8.68 0.55
C ALA A 50 -4.43 7.85 1.33
N LEU A 51 -4.84 7.21 2.42
CA LEU A 51 -3.99 6.32 3.22
C LEU A 51 -3.41 5.17 2.40
N TYR A 52 -4.21 4.57 1.52
CA TYR A 52 -3.74 3.51 0.62
C TYR A 52 -2.63 4.02 -0.33
N ARG A 53 -2.81 5.20 -0.92
CA ARG A 53 -1.78 5.81 -1.79
C ARG A 53 -0.50 6.12 -1.04
N ASP A 54 -0.61 6.63 0.18
CA ASP A 54 0.55 6.87 1.05
C ASP A 54 1.25 5.55 1.39
N ALA A 55 0.50 4.49 1.70
CA ALA A 55 1.04 3.16 1.97
C ALA A 55 1.83 2.61 0.77
N LEU A 56 1.36 2.81 -0.46
CA LEU A 56 2.10 2.44 -1.67
C LEU A 56 3.43 3.20 -1.77
N GLY A 57 3.42 4.51 -1.53
CA GLY A 57 4.64 5.33 -1.52
C GLY A 57 5.65 4.87 -0.47
N TYR A 58 5.17 4.63 0.76
CA TYR A 58 6.02 4.10 1.84
C TYR A 58 6.58 2.71 1.53
N ALA A 59 5.77 1.83 0.94
CA ALA A 59 6.22 0.51 0.50
C ALA A 59 7.35 0.64 -0.54
N GLY A 60 7.18 1.49 -1.55
CA GLY A 60 8.21 1.76 -2.55
C GLY A 60 9.50 2.30 -1.92
N CYS A 61 9.42 3.26 -1.02
CA CYS A 61 10.58 3.79 -0.29
C CYS A 61 11.27 2.70 0.55
N ALA A 62 10.51 1.85 1.24
CA ALA A 62 11.05 0.76 2.04
C ALA A 62 11.75 -0.29 1.16
N MET A 63 11.18 -0.61 -0.01
CA MET A 63 11.80 -1.51 -0.98
C MET A 63 13.13 -0.97 -1.48
N ILE A 64 13.20 0.30 -1.88
CA ILE A 64 14.45 0.95 -2.32
C ILE A 64 15.49 0.94 -1.19
N ARG A 65 15.10 1.35 0.01
CA ARG A 65 16.00 1.41 1.17
C ARG A 65 16.60 0.04 1.50
N ARG A 66 15.80 -1.02 1.38
CA ARG A 66 16.27 -2.39 1.67
C ARG A 66 17.12 -2.98 0.54
N THR A 67 16.95 -2.52 -0.69
CA THR A 67 17.74 -2.99 -1.84
C THR A 67 19.07 -2.24 -1.98
N LEU A 68 19.06 -0.92 -1.81
CA LEU A 68 20.23 -0.06 -2.04
C LEU A 68 20.89 0.46 -0.77
N GLY A 69 20.20 0.39 0.36
CA GLY A 69 20.68 0.96 1.63
C GLY A 69 21.53 0.00 2.44
N LEU A 70 22.12 0.51 3.52
CA LEU A 70 22.92 -0.29 4.47
C LEU A 70 22.09 -1.33 5.25
N ALA A 71 20.78 -1.12 5.36
CA ALA A 71 19.85 -2.08 5.98
C ALA A 71 19.40 -3.10 4.94
N HIS A 72 20.27 -4.03 4.60
CA HIS A 72 20.02 -5.08 3.63
C HIS A 72 18.81 -5.95 4.00
N ASN A 73 18.21 -6.58 2.99
CA ASN A 73 17.16 -7.55 3.17
C ASN A 73 17.75 -8.97 3.12
N ILE A 74 17.61 -9.70 4.21
CA ILE A 74 18.11 -11.06 4.32
C ILE A 74 17.60 -11.98 3.19
N ASP A 75 16.38 -11.74 2.71
CA ASP A 75 15.79 -12.52 1.61
C ASP A 75 16.58 -12.35 0.29
N MET A 76 17.19 -11.18 0.06
CA MET A 76 18.06 -10.94 -1.09
C MET A 76 19.48 -11.47 -0.86
N GLU A 77 19.98 -11.37 0.37
CA GLU A 77 21.34 -11.84 0.73
C GLU A 77 21.48 -13.36 0.64
N TRP A 78 20.40 -14.11 0.84
CA TRP A 78 20.40 -15.57 0.72
C TRP A 78 20.47 -16.07 -0.74
N ILE A 79 20.31 -15.20 -1.72
CA ILE A 79 20.50 -15.55 -3.12
C ILE A 79 22.01 -15.57 -3.39
N GLU A 80 22.58 -16.77 -3.43
CA GLU A 80 24.03 -16.96 -3.57
C GLU A 80 24.53 -16.51 -4.95
N ASP A 81 23.78 -16.82 -6.01
CA ASP A 81 24.11 -16.45 -7.38
C ASP A 81 23.97 -14.91 -7.56
N PRO A 82 25.05 -14.19 -7.90
CA PRO A 82 25.05 -12.75 -8.01
C PRO A 82 24.19 -12.22 -9.17
N ASP A 83 24.05 -12.99 -10.26
CA ASP A 83 23.25 -12.59 -11.41
C ASP A 83 21.76 -12.75 -11.10
N CYS A 84 21.38 -13.83 -10.44
CA CYS A 84 20.04 -14.03 -9.92
C CYS A 84 19.66 -12.94 -8.89
N ARG A 85 20.56 -12.63 -7.97
CA ARG A 85 20.37 -11.56 -6.98
C ARG A 85 20.13 -10.23 -7.66
N ALA A 86 21.01 -9.82 -8.57
CA ALA A 86 20.89 -8.57 -9.32
C ALA A 86 19.59 -8.51 -10.13
N ALA A 87 19.12 -9.63 -10.68
CA ALA A 87 17.83 -9.67 -11.36
C ALA A 87 16.65 -9.42 -10.40
N CYS A 88 16.67 -10.05 -9.21
CA CYS A 88 15.67 -9.81 -8.17
C CYS A 88 15.65 -8.36 -7.67
N GLU A 89 16.82 -7.79 -7.42
CA GLU A 89 16.97 -6.40 -7.00
C GLU A 89 16.43 -5.43 -8.06
N ARG A 90 16.75 -5.65 -9.34
CA ARG A 90 16.20 -4.81 -10.44
C ARG A 90 14.68 -4.87 -10.51
N ARG A 91 14.08 -6.06 -10.37
CA ARG A 91 12.62 -6.24 -10.34
C ARG A 91 11.99 -5.49 -9.17
N ASN A 92 12.59 -5.62 -7.98
CA ASN A 92 12.15 -4.93 -6.77
C ASN A 92 12.20 -3.41 -6.93
N LEU A 93 13.30 -2.87 -7.45
CA LEU A 93 13.46 -1.43 -7.70
C LEU A 93 12.50 -0.91 -8.77
N ARG A 94 12.20 -1.71 -9.80
CA ARG A 94 11.23 -1.35 -10.83
C ARG A 94 9.82 -1.20 -10.23
N LEU A 95 9.37 -2.18 -9.47
CA LEU A 95 8.07 -2.10 -8.79
C LEU A 95 8.04 -0.93 -7.80
N ALA A 96 9.07 -0.78 -6.99
CA ALA A 96 9.19 0.31 -6.02
C ALA A 96 9.06 1.69 -6.68
N ARG A 97 9.74 1.90 -7.82
CA ARG A 97 9.63 3.13 -8.60
C ARG A 97 8.20 3.40 -9.07
N GLU A 98 7.51 2.36 -9.60
CA GLU A 98 6.13 2.49 -10.07
C GLU A 98 5.17 2.83 -8.92
N LEU A 99 5.34 2.22 -7.73
CA LEU A 99 4.54 2.52 -6.55
C LEU A 99 4.67 3.97 -6.07
N ILE A 100 5.86 4.56 -6.20
CA ILE A 100 6.12 5.95 -5.79
C ILE A 100 5.62 6.94 -6.86
N LEU A 101 5.96 6.72 -8.12
CA LEU A 101 5.73 7.70 -9.17
C LEU A 101 4.33 7.62 -9.78
N GLU A 102 3.73 6.45 -9.76
CA GLU A 102 2.47 6.16 -10.43
C GLU A 102 1.44 5.47 -9.52
N PRO A 103 1.26 5.92 -8.24
CA PRO A 103 0.36 5.24 -7.29
C PRO A 103 -1.09 5.17 -7.79
N GLY A 104 -1.48 6.07 -8.69
CA GLY A 104 -2.81 6.08 -9.30
C GLY A 104 -3.12 4.89 -10.21
N ARG A 105 -2.10 4.14 -10.64
CA ARG A 105 -2.27 2.89 -11.41
C ARG A 105 -2.79 1.72 -10.55
N PHE A 106 -2.59 1.82 -9.26
CA PHE A 106 -2.88 0.75 -8.31
C PHE A 106 -4.10 1.14 -7.45
N GLY A 107 -5.29 0.98 -8.00
CA GLY A 107 -6.53 1.29 -7.27
C GLY A 107 -6.85 0.28 -6.17
N VAL A 108 -6.34 -0.95 -6.27
CA VAL A 108 -6.48 -2.05 -5.31
C VAL A 108 -5.19 -2.85 -5.21
N ILE A 109 -4.98 -3.50 -4.06
CA ILE A 109 -3.74 -4.23 -3.78
C ILE A 109 -3.48 -5.39 -4.76
N ALA A 110 -4.53 -6.02 -5.30
CA ALA A 110 -4.41 -7.06 -6.31
C ALA A 110 -3.70 -6.59 -7.59
N GLN A 111 -3.79 -5.30 -7.92
CA GLN A 111 -3.05 -4.74 -9.06
C GLN A 111 -1.54 -4.62 -8.78
N VAL A 112 -1.16 -4.44 -7.53
CA VAL A 112 0.26 -4.44 -7.12
C VAL A 112 0.85 -5.83 -7.25
N THR A 113 0.14 -6.85 -6.74
CA THR A 113 0.58 -8.25 -6.82
C THR A 113 0.62 -8.75 -8.26
N ALA A 114 -0.38 -8.41 -9.08
CA ALA A 114 -0.37 -8.71 -10.51
C ALA A 114 0.81 -8.06 -11.23
N ARG A 115 1.10 -6.78 -10.91
CA ARG A 115 2.23 -6.08 -11.50
C ARG A 115 3.58 -6.69 -11.14
N ALA A 116 3.74 -7.14 -9.90
CA ALA A 116 4.95 -7.85 -9.46
C ALA A 116 5.18 -9.12 -10.32
N THR A 117 4.13 -9.90 -10.54
CA THR A 117 4.18 -11.11 -11.39
C THR A 117 4.51 -10.78 -12.86
N GLU A 118 3.94 -9.70 -13.41
CA GLU A 118 4.26 -9.24 -14.78
C GLU A 118 5.74 -8.84 -14.92
N ILE A 119 6.27 -8.11 -13.95
CA ILE A 119 7.69 -7.72 -13.94
C ILE A 119 8.60 -8.94 -13.87
N GLU A 120 8.23 -9.94 -13.09
CA GLU A 120 8.96 -11.20 -12.99
C GLU A 120 8.95 -11.94 -14.33
N ALA A 121 7.79 -12.15 -14.94
CA ALA A 121 7.65 -12.83 -16.22
C ALA A 121 8.40 -12.12 -17.36
N ALA A 122 8.46 -10.79 -17.36
CA ALA A 122 9.17 -10.01 -18.38
C ALA A 122 10.70 -10.02 -18.21
N SER A 123 11.21 -10.58 -17.11
CA SER A 123 12.63 -10.59 -16.76
C SER A 123 13.24 -12.00 -16.85
N ALA A 124 12.42 -13.00 -17.17
CA ALA A 124 12.81 -14.38 -17.42
C ALA A 124 13.25 -14.56 -18.87
#